data_8f19fd4063f5f050d4e7e54aed75ce59
#
_entry.id   8f19fd4063f5f050d4e7e54aed75ce59
#
_cell.length_a   1.000
_cell.length_b   1.000
_cell.length_c   1.000
_cell.angle_alpha   90.00
_cell.angle_beta   90.00
_cell.angle_gamma   90.00
#
_symmetry.space_group_name_H-M   'P 1'
#
loop_
_entity.id
_entity.type
_entity.pdbx_description
1 polymer ?
#
loop_
_entity_poly.entity_id
_entity_poly.type
_entity_poly.pdbx_seq_one_letter_code
_entity_poly.pdbx_strand_id
1 'polypeptide(L)'
;SYCKSKKLAIDVINGPAVTALNKTGIEVFDAKLIVEQARVIKSPEELKCMKAAIEVAEIGINKMREELKAGMTEDELWSILHKTNIEHGGEWIECRILSSGQRTNPWMQESSNKVIQRGEIVSFDTDMVGPYGYCADISRAFVEGHKFNEDQKKLYLMAVEHINHNSRLIKPGMSFKEFTEKSWKLPDEYYGNRYSCMVHGIGLCDEWPMIRYPT
;
A
#
# COMPACT_ATOMS: atom_id res chain seq x y z
N SER A 1 -5.06 40.09 -5.47
CA SER A 1 -4.39 39.10 -4.63
C SER A 1 -5.42 38.50 -3.67
N TYR A 2 -5.67 37.19 -3.75
CA TYR A 2 -6.58 36.46 -2.85
C TYR A 2 -5.94 36.23 -1.48
N CYS A 3 -4.62 36.28 -1.38
CA CYS A 3 -3.88 36.04 -0.14
C CYS A 3 -3.48 37.38 0.50
N LYS A 4 -4.04 37.66 1.67
CA LYS A 4 -3.72 38.86 2.47
C LYS A 4 -2.53 38.65 3.42
N SER A 5 -2.12 37.42 3.61
CA SER A 5 -0.99 37.04 4.47
C SER A 5 0.26 36.76 3.65
N LYS A 6 1.42 37.10 4.17
CA LYS A 6 2.73 36.65 3.66
C LYS A 6 3.15 35.31 4.25
N LYS A 7 2.23 34.58 4.86
CA LYS A 7 2.44 33.25 5.42
C LYS A 7 1.70 32.21 4.59
N LEU A 8 2.38 31.15 4.22
CA LEU A 8 1.84 30.06 3.38
C LEU A 8 2.19 28.71 4.01
N ALA A 9 1.17 27.92 4.34
CA ALA A 9 1.35 26.55 4.81
C ALA A 9 1.21 25.60 3.61
N ILE A 10 2.18 24.71 3.42
CA ILE A 10 2.28 23.79 2.26
C ILE A 10 2.63 22.39 2.79
N ASP A 11 1.95 21.38 2.29
CA ASP A 11 2.17 19.99 2.69
C ASP A 11 3.37 19.35 1.95
N VAL A 12 3.56 19.67 0.66
CA VAL A 12 4.70 19.20 -0.12
C VAL A 12 5.25 20.30 -0.99
N ILE A 13 6.55 20.61 -0.84
CA ILE A 13 7.23 21.59 -1.67
C ILE A 13 8.74 21.26 -1.75
N ASN A 14 9.37 21.50 -2.88
CA ASN A 14 10.82 21.34 -3.02
C ASN A 14 11.62 22.57 -2.53
N GLY A 15 12.89 22.37 -2.20
CA GLY A 15 13.78 23.42 -1.68
C GLY A 15 13.91 24.65 -2.58
N PRO A 16 14.10 24.52 -3.90
CA PRO A 16 14.11 25.67 -4.82
C PRO A 16 12.85 26.52 -4.77
N ALA A 17 11.67 25.91 -4.67
CA ALA A 17 10.41 26.64 -4.57
C ALA A 17 10.25 27.36 -3.23
N VAL A 18 10.68 26.75 -2.10
CA VAL A 18 10.76 27.44 -0.79
C VAL A 18 11.65 28.67 -0.89
N THR A 19 12.82 28.52 -1.50
CA THR A 19 13.76 29.64 -1.68
C THR A 19 13.17 30.76 -2.53
N ALA A 20 12.45 30.42 -3.60
CA ALA A 20 11.80 31.41 -4.46
C ALA A 20 10.68 32.16 -3.71
N LEU A 21 9.85 31.45 -2.95
CA LEU A 21 8.79 32.06 -2.12
C LEU A 21 9.36 33.00 -1.08
N ASN A 22 10.40 32.58 -0.37
CA ASN A 22 11.06 33.42 0.64
C ASN A 22 11.65 34.71 0.04
N LYS A 23 12.21 34.65 -1.19
CA LYS A 23 12.71 35.87 -1.89
C LYS A 23 11.57 36.86 -2.20
N THR A 24 10.33 36.41 -2.31
CA THR A 24 9.17 37.30 -2.47
C THR A 24 8.59 37.78 -1.15
N GLY A 25 9.21 37.42 -0.03
CA GLY A 25 8.80 37.80 1.31
C GLY A 25 7.64 36.93 1.85
N ILE A 26 7.42 35.75 1.26
CA ILE A 26 6.46 34.75 1.74
C ILE A 26 7.19 33.79 2.68
N GLU A 27 6.70 33.67 3.92
CA GLU A 27 7.15 32.71 4.90
C GLU A 27 6.42 31.37 4.70
N VAL A 28 7.16 30.27 4.55
CA VAL A 28 6.61 28.94 4.31
C VAL A 28 6.61 28.12 5.58
N PHE A 29 5.49 27.47 5.89
CA PHE A 29 5.30 26.55 7.00
C PHE A 29 4.95 25.16 6.49
N ASP A 30 5.38 24.14 7.22
CA ASP A 30 4.96 22.76 6.98
C ASP A 30 3.48 22.56 7.38
N ALA A 31 2.66 22.12 6.45
CA ALA A 31 1.26 21.79 6.66
C ALA A 31 0.96 20.28 6.55
N LYS A 32 1.96 19.43 6.34
CA LYS A 32 1.77 18.01 6.06
C LYS A 32 0.83 17.35 7.04
N LEU A 33 1.15 17.41 8.31
CA LEU A 33 0.33 16.77 9.35
C LEU A 33 -1.09 17.34 9.42
N ILE A 34 -1.25 18.66 9.21
CA ILE A 34 -2.57 19.32 9.24
C ILE A 34 -3.45 18.80 8.09
N VAL A 35 -2.87 18.71 6.89
CA VAL A 35 -3.56 18.20 5.70
C VAL A 35 -3.89 16.72 5.86
N GLU A 36 -2.96 15.91 6.35
CA GLU A 36 -3.17 14.50 6.63
C GLU A 36 -4.30 14.28 7.66
N GLN A 37 -4.30 15.04 8.75
CA GLN A 37 -5.36 14.97 9.76
C GLN A 37 -6.74 15.36 9.21
N ALA A 38 -6.78 16.33 8.30
CA ALA A 38 -8.04 16.73 7.65
C ALA A 38 -8.64 15.62 6.77
N ARG A 39 -7.80 14.71 6.23
CA ARG A 39 -8.20 13.59 5.37
C ARG A 39 -8.48 12.28 6.09
N VAL A 40 -8.18 12.18 7.39
CA VAL A 40 -8.29 10.93 8.17
C VAL A 40 -9.71 10.36 8.15
N ILE A 41 -10.71 11.21 8.38
CA ILE A 41 -12.10 10.79 8.44
C ILE A 41 -12.73 11.01 7.07
N LYS A 42 -13.02 9.92 6.38
CA LYS A 42 -13.60 9.92 5.05
C LYS A 42 -15.10 10.20 5.08
N SER A 43 -15.57 11.03 4.18
CA SER A 43 -17.00 11.24 3.94
C SER A 43 -17.64 9.98 3.31
N PRO A 44 -18.97 9.87 3.32
CA PRO A 44 -19.66 8.78 2.62
C PRO A 44 -19.38 8.73 1.11
N GLU A 45 -19.11 9.87 0.48
CA GLU A 45 -18.77 10.00 -0.94
C GLU A 45 -17.36 9.48 -1.21
N GLU A 46 -16.39 9.85 -0.39
CA GLU A 46 -15.01 9.32 -0.45
C GLU A 46 -14.98 7.80 -0.28
N LEU A 47 -15.77 7.25 0.65
CA LEU A 47 -15.88 5.81 0.83
C LEU A 47 -16.42 5.08 -0.41
N LYS A 48 -17.29 5.72 -1.22
CA LYS A 48 -17.75 5.16 -2.51
C LYS A 48 -16.61 5.14 -3.53
N CYS A 49 -15.81 6.21 -3.59
CA CYS A 49 -14.64 6.27 -4.46
C CYS A 49 -13.60 5.22 -4.07
N MET A 50 -13.30 5.08 -2.79
CA MET A 50 -12.40 4.04 -2.28
C MET A 50 -12.90 2.63 -2.62
N LYS A 51 -14.20 2.36 -2.48
CA LYS A 51 -14.77 1.06 -2.87
C LYS A 51 -14.62 0.79 -4.36
N ALA A 52 -14.83 1.79 -5.22
CA ALA A 52 -14.64 1.64 -6.66
C ALA A 52 -13.16 1.31 -7.00
N ALA A 53 -12.20 1.96 -6.33
CA ALA A 53 -10.78 1.65 -6.49
C ALA A 53 -10.45 0.20 -6.04
N ILE A 54 -10.98 -0.22 -4.90
CA ILE A 54 -10.82 -1.59 -4.38
C ILE A 54 -11.41 -2.63 -5.36
N GLU A 55 -12.61 -2.38 -5.89
CA GLU A 55 -13.25 -3.29 -6.86
C GLU A 55 -12.38 -3.48 -8.11
N VAL A 56 -11.79 -2.40 -8.63
CA VAL A 56 -10.88 -2.49 -9.79
C VAL A 56 -9.59 -3.23 -9.43
N ALA A 57 -9.02 -2.98 -8.26
CA ALA A 57 -7.85 -3.72 -7.77
C ALA A 57 -8.15 -5.22 -7.65
N GLU A 58 -9.29 -5.61 -7.10
CA GLU A 58 -9.71 -7.01 -6.99
C GLU A 58 -9.89 -7.68 -8.36
N ILE A 59 -10.44 -6.97 -9.35
CA ILE A 59 -10.51 -7.47 -10.74
C ILE A 59 -9.11 -7.73 -11.28
N GLY A 60 -8.18 -6.79 -11.11
CA GLY A 60 -6.79 -6.93 -11.55
C GLY A 60 -6.06 -8.08 -10.86
N ILE A 61 -6.20 -8.18 -9.55
CA ILE A 61 -5.63 -9.26 -8.73
C ILE A 61 -6.15 -10.64 -9.18
N ASN A 62 -7.44 -10.76 -9.45
CA ASN A 62 -8.03 -12.02 -9.95
C ASN A 62 -7.49 -12.38 -11.33
N LYS A 63 -7.38 -11.41 -12.26
CA LYS A 63 -6.76 -11.65 -13.57
C LYS A 63 -5.30 -12.08 -13.44
N MET A 64 -4.51 -11.42 -12.58
CA MET A 64 -3.13 -11.81 -12.30
C MET A 64 -3.05 -13.26 -11.80
N ARG A 65 -3.94 -13.66 -10.90
CA ARG A 65 -4.00 -15.03 -10.38
C ARG A 65 -4.34 -16.05 -11.46
N GLU A 66 -5.28 -15.73 -12.35
CA GLU A 66 -5.73 -16.61 -13.43
C GLU A 66 -4.69 -16.77 -14.54
N GLU A 67 -3.96 -15.69 -14.84
CA GLU A 67 -2.96 -15.66 -15.91
C GLU A 67 -1.57 -16.09 -15.45
N LEU A 68 -1.32 -16.17 -14.12
CA LEU A 68 -0.04 -16.58 -13.55
C LEU A 68 0.38 -17.97 -14.04
N LYS A 69 1.52 -18.03 -14.72
CA LYS A 69 2.11 -19.29 -15.21
C LYS A 69 3.62 -19.21 -15.25
N ALA A 70 4.27 -20.34 -15.08
CA ALA A 70 5.72 -20.45 -15.24
C ALA A 70 6.14 -20.05 -16.67
N GLY A 71 7.27 -19.38 -16.78
CA GLY A 71 7.79 -18.88 -18.06
C GLY A 71 7.48 -17.42 -18.35
N MET A 72 6.48 -16.82 -17.68
CA MET A 72 6.26 -15.37 -17.79
C MET A 72 7.22 -14.61 -16.86
N THR A 73 7.48 -13.36 -17.18
CA THR A 73 8.28 -12.48 -16.33
C THR A 73 7.43 -11.82 -15.24
N GLU A 74 8.08 -11.31 -14.21
CA GLU A 74 7.43 -10.50 -13.17
C GLU A 74 6.78 -9.25 -13.79
N ASP A 75 7.44 -8.60 -14.75
CA ASP A 75 6.91 -7.43 -15.46
C ASP A 75 5.67 -7.77 -16.30
N GLU A 76 5.64 -8.92 -16.99
CA GLU A 76 4.47 -9.38 -17.72
C GLU A 76 3.27 -9.59 -16.77
N LEU A 77 3.48 -10.23 -15.62
CA LEU A 77 2.43 -10.43 -14.63
C LEU A 77 1.94 -9.09 -14.06
N TRP A 78 2.86 -8.19 -13.71
CA TRP A 78 2.52 -6.87 -13.18
C TRP A 78 1.75 -6.00 -14.17
N SER A 79 2.05 -6.13 -15.46
CA SER A 79 1.38 -5.37 -16.52
C SER A 79 -0.13 -5.62 -16.58
N ILE A 80 -0.60 -6.79 -16.12
CA ILE A 80 -2.02 -7.15 -16.07
C ILE A 80 -2.79 -6.22 -15.12
N LEU A 81 -2.21 -5.87 -13.96
CA LEU A 81 -2.81 -4.94 -13.02
C LEU A 81 -2.92 -3.54 -13.63
N HIS A 82 -1.82 -3.03 -14.22
CA HIS A 82 -1.81 -1.72 -14.90
C HIS A 82 -2.87 -1.62 -15.99
N LYS A 83 -2.89 -2.61 -16.87
CA LYS A 83 -3.88 -2.68 -17.96
C LYS A 83 -5.30 -2.66 -17.39
N THR A 84 -5.57 -3.49 -16.38
CA THR A 84 -6.90 -3.57 -15.76
C THR A 84 -7.28 -2.25 -15.12
N ASN A 85 -6.38 -1.59 -14.41
CA ASN A 85 -6.64 -0.30 -13.79
C ASN A 85 -7.07 0.75 -14.82
N ILE A 86 -6.31 0.88 -15.91
CA ILE A 86 -6.61 1.84 -16.98
C ILE A 86 -7.92 1.49 -17.71
N GLU A 87 -8.16 0.22 -18.02
CA GLU A 87 -9.40 -0.25 -18.67
C GLU A 87 -10.67 0.09 -17.87
N HIS A 88 -10.54 0.20 -16.53
CA HIS A 88 -11.65 0.50 -15.62
C HIS A 88 -11.67 1.95 -15.10
N GLY A 89 -10.93 2.85 -15.77
CA GLY A 89 -10.95 4.27 -15.46
C GLY A 89 -10.09 4.69 -14.27
N GLY A 90 -9.16 3.84 -13.86
CA GLY A 90 -8.12 4.19 -12.90
C GLY A 90 -7.00 5.02 -13.52
N GLU A 91 -6.12 5.55 -12.68
CA GLU A 91 -5.11 6.52 -13.10
C GLU A 91 -3.74 5.87 -13.28
N TRP A 92 -3.06 5.55 -12.17
CA TRP A 92 -1.69 5.00 -12.19
C TRP A 92 -1.42 4.12 -10.97
N ILE A 93 -0.23 3.56 -10.89
CA ILE A 93 0.22 2.74 -9.76
C ILE A 93 1.55 3.31 -9.27
N GLU A 94 1.65 3.59 -7.96
CA GLU A 94 2.78 4.31 -7.37
C GLU A 94 4.10 3.59 -7.55
N CYS A 95 4.12 2.29 -7.34
CA CYS A 95 5.31 1.46 -7.50
C CYS A 95 4.94 0.10 -8.11
N ARG A 96 5.97 -0.65 -8.55
CA ARG A 96 5.77 -1.97 -9.18
C ARG A 96 6.10 -3.08 -8.21
N ILE A 97 5.57 -3.03 -6.99
CA ILE A 97 5.91 -4.00 -5.94
C ILE A 97 5.35 -5.37 -6.31
N LEU A 98 6.19 -6.15 -6.96
CA LEU A 98 5.96 -7.55 -7.25
C LEU A 98 7.30 -8.27 -7.34
N SER A 99 7.39 -9.43 -6.72
CA SER A 99 8.57 -10.28 -6.80
C SER A 99 8.21 -11.76 -6.71
N SER A 100 9.10 -12.63 -7.16
CA SER A 100 8.88 -14.07 -7.18
C SER A 100 10.06 -14.86 -6.61
N GLY A 101 9.76 -16.03 -6.06
CA GLY A 101 10.75 -16.94 -5.49
C GLY A 101 11.58 -16.28 -4.38
N GLN A 102 12.90 -16.39 -4.46
CA GLN A 102 13.81 -15.82 -3.46
C GLN A 102 13.75 -14.29 -3.37
N ARG A 103 13.31 -13.60 -4.42
CA ARG A 103 13.19 -12.14 -4.41
C ARG A 103 12.02 -11.62 -3.55
N THR A 104 11.14 -12.48 -3.05
CA THR A 104 10.07 -12.08 -2.13
C THR A 104 10.59 -11.69 -0.74
N ASN A 105 11.86 -11.96 -0.45
CA ASN A 105 12.55 -11.52 0.77
C ASN A 105 13.94 -10.97 0.41
N PRO A 106 14.27 -9.71 0.76
CA PRO A 106 13.44 -8.76 1.53
C PRO A 106 12.24 -8.24 0.73
N TRP A 107 11.21 -7.86 1.45
CA TRP A 107 10.01 -7.21 0.89
C TRP A 107 10.36 -5.89 0.17
N MET A 108 9.43 -5.31 -0.60
CA MET A 108 9.59 -4.06 -1.36
C MET A 108 10.49 -4.19 -2.61
N GLN A 109 10.51 -5.38 -3.23
CA GLN A 109 11.17 -5.55 -4.52
C GLN A 109 10.20 -5.22 -5.66
N GLU A 110 10.63 -4.35 -6.57
CA GLU A 110 9.89 -4.06 -7.79
C GLU A 110 9.98 -5.21 -8.80
N SER A 111 8.96 -5.32 -9.66
CA SER A 111 8.93 -6.28 -10.75
C SER A 111 10.10 -6.08 -11.71
N SER A 112 10.53 -7.16 -12.31
CA SER A 112 11.69 -7.22 -13.20
C SER A 112 11.47 -8.21 -14.34
N ASN A 113 12.49 -8.34 -15.21
CA ASN A 113 12.53 -9.35 -16.26
C ASN A 113 12.83 -10.76 -15.74
N LYS A 114 12.87 -10.99 -14.40
CA LYS A 114 12.98 -12.34 -13.84
C LYS A 114 11.82 -13.21 -14.30
N VAL A 115 12.16 -14.37 -14.83
CA VAL A 115 11.18 -15.40 -15.24
C VAL A 115 10.70 -16.17 -14.02
N ILE A 116 9.39 -16.20 -13.82
CA ILE A 116 8.71 -16.95 -12.75
C ILE A 116 8.83 -18.44 -13.04
N GLN A 117 9.30 -19.19 -12.03
CA GLN A 117 9.51 -20.64 -12.13
C GLN A 117 8.32 -21.39 -11.54
N ARG A 118 8.21 -22.66 -11.93
CA ARG A 118 7.17 -23.55 -11.43
C ARG A 118 7.23 -23.72 -9.92
N GLY A 119 6.11 -23.50 -9.25
CA GLY A 119 5.98 -23.65 -7.79
C GLY A 119 6.55 -22.48 -6.98
N GLU A 120 7.04 -21.42 -7.63
CA GLU A 120 7.49 -20.22 -6.92
C GLU A 120 6.30 -19.48 -6.30
N ILE A 121 6.55 -18.92 -5.13
CA ILE A 121 5.68 -17.90 -4.55
C ILE A 121 5.84 -16.59 -5.33
N VAL A 122 4.75 -15.89 -5.55
CA VAL A 122 4.72 -14.53 -6.09
C VAL A 122 4.00 -13.67 -5.08
N SER A 123 4.64 -12.60 -4.64
CA SER A 123 4.07 -11.64 -3.69
C SER A 123 4.07 -10.26 -4.31
N PHE A 124 3.00 -9.51 -4.08
CA PHE A 124 2.85 -8.15 -4.61
C PHE A 124 2.00 -7.28 -3.70
N ASP A 125 2.12 -5.97 -3.90
CA ASP A 125 1.31 -4.93 -3.31
C ASP A 125 0.77 -4.01 -4.40
N THR A 126 -0.48 -3.55 -4.28
CA THR A 126 -1.09 -2.86 -5.42
C THR A 126 -0.76 -1.38 -5.46
N ASP A 127 -0.71 -0.66 -4.36
CA ASP A 127 -0.51 0.80 -4.31
C ASP A 127 -1.17 1.55 -5.48
N MET A 128 -2.38 1.10 -5.81
CA MET A 128 -3.06 1.43 -7.06
C MET A 128 -3.95 2.65 -6.89
N VAL A 129 -3.66 3.72 -7.62
CA VAL A 129 -4.57 4.86 -7.74
C VAL A 129 -5.64 4.50 -8.78
N GLY A 130 -6.79 4.10 -8.25
CA GLY A 130 -7.92 3.63 -9.03
C GLY A 130 -8.83 4.76 -9.53
N PRO A 131 -10.07 4.43 -9.92
CA PRO A 131 -11.07 5.42 -10.32
C PRO A 131 -11.27 6.50 -9.26
N TYR A 132 -11.46 7.73 -9.73
CA TYR A 132 -11.66 8.92 -8.88
C TYR A 132 -10.44 9.36 -8.07
N GLY A 133 -9.24 8.83 -8.36
CA GLY A 133 -8.00 9.23 -7.70
C GLY A 133 -7.83 8.69 -6.28
N TYR A 134 -8.61 7.67 -5.87
CA TYR A 134 -8.46 7.01 -4.57
C TYR A 134 -7.60 5.77 -4.69
N CYS A 135 -6.79 5.56 -3.64
CA CYS A 135 -5.84 4.46 -3.59
C CYS A 135 -6.49 3.15 -3.12
N ALA A 136 -6.04 2.03 -3.68
CA ALA A 136 -6.31 0.69 -3.20
C ALA A 136 -4.98 -0.01 -2.99
N ASP A 137 -4.59 -0.18 -1.74
CA ASP A 137 -3.38 -0.85 -1.29
C ASP A 137 -3.74 -2.23 -0.75
N ILE A 138 -3.45 -3.26 -1.55
CA ILE A 138 -3.86 -4.65 -1.29
C ILE A 138 -2.70 -5.59 -1.60
N SER A 139 -2.06 -6.13 -0.57
CA SER A 139 -1.06 -7.18 -0.73
C SER A 139 -1.67 -8.56 -0.93
N ARG A 140 -1.10 -9.37 -1.82
CA ARG A 140 -1.43 -10.78 -1.99
C ARG A 140 -0.19 -11.61 -2.28
N ALA A 141 -0.30 -12.89 -1.98
CA ALA A 141 0.71 -13.89 -2.35
C ALA A 141 0.03 -15.08 -3.04
N PHE A 142 0.58 -15.50 -4.16
CA PHE A 142 0.15 -16.67 -4.91
C PHE A 142 1.31 -17.67 -5.04
N VAL A 143 0.98 -18.90 -5.36
CA VAL A 143 1.99 -19.89 -5.78
C VAL A 143 1.67 -20.31 -7.20
N GLU A 144 2.68 -20.25 -8.07
CA GLU A 144 2.54 -20.71 -9.43
C GLU A 144 2.15 -22.22 -9.43
N GLY A 145 1.17 -22.58 -10.21
CA GLY A 145 0.58 -23.92 -10.22
C GLY A 145 -0.42 -24.20 -9.09
N HIS A 146 -0.76 -23.20 -8.27
CA HIS A 146 -1.78 -23.25 -7.22
C HIS A 146 -1.59 -24.34 -6.15
N LYS A 147 -0.37 -24.79 -5.92
CA LYS A 147 -0.03 -25.82 -4.92
C LYS A 147 1.03 -25.31 -3.97
N PHE A 148 0.61 -24.96 -2.76
CA PHE A 148 1.53 -24.65 -1.67
C PHE A 148 2.27 -25.90 -1.20
N ASN A 149 3.57 -25.79 -0.94
CA ASN A 149 4.25 -26.73 -0.07
C ASN A 149 3.92 -26.44 1.41
N GLU A 150 4.33 -27.30 2.34
CA GLU A 150 3.95 -27.17 3.75
C GLU A 150 4.51 -25.89 4.40
N ASP A 151 5.72 -25.46 4.03
CA ASP A 151 6.32 -24.24 4.57
C ASP A 151 5.60 -22.98 4.06
N GLN A 152 5.31 -22.91 2.76
CA GLN A 152 4.53 -21.83 2.15
C GLN A 152 3.14 -21.76 2.79
N LYS A 153 2.49 -22.90 2.99
CA LYS A 153 1.16 -22.98 3.61
C LYS A 153 1.19 -22.49 5.07
N LYS A 154 2.19 -22.89 5.83
CA LYS A 154 2.38 -22.45 7.22
C LYS A 154 2.52 -20.93 7.28
N LEU A 155 3.40 -20.35 6.47
CA LEU A 155 3.62 -18.90 6.42
C LEU A 155 2.36 -18.14 6.00
N TYR A 156 1.66 -18.61 4.96
CA TYR A 156 0.43 -18.00 4.48
C TYR A 156 -0.68 -18.00 5.54
N LEU A 157 -0.87 -19.13 6.22
CA LEU A 157 -1.89 -19.23 7.29
C LEU A 157 -1.55 -18.33 8.48
N MET A 158 -0.28 -18.18 8.82
CA MET A 158 0.20 -17.26 9.84
C MET A 158 -0.11 -15.80 9.46
N ALA A 159 0.14 -15.40 8.21
CA ALA A 159 -0.20 -14.07 7.71
C ALA A 159 -1.71 -13.81 7.75
N VAL A 160 -2.53 -14.78 7.37
CA VAL A 160 -4.00 -14.70 7.44
C VAL A 160 -4.46 -14.54 8.89
N GLU A 161 -3.88 -15.29 9.83
CA GLU A 161 -4.19 -15.17 11.27
C GLU A 161 -3.84 -13.78 11.78
N HIS A 162 -2.64 -13.27 11.44
CA HIS A 162 -2.18 -11.93 11.82
C HIS A 162 -3.17 -10.85 11.34
N ILE A 163 -3.53 -10.84 10.07
CA ILE A 163 -4.46 -9.88 9.48
C ILE A 163 -5.83 -9.97 10.17
N ASN A 164 -6.36 -11.17 10.32
CA ASN A 164 -7.67 -11.38 10.93
C ASN A 164 -7.70 -10.94 12.40
N HIS A 165 -6.64 -11.20 13.15
CA HIS A 165 -6.54 -10.77 14.55
C HIS A 165 -6.54 -9.24 14.62
N ASN A 166 -5.65 -8.59 13.89
CA ASN A 166 -5.49 -7.14 13.93
C ASN A 166 -6.73 -6.39 13.41
N SER A 167 -7.35 -6.88 12.32
CA SER A 167 -8.58 -6.28 11.79
C SER A 167 -9.74 -6.29 12.79
N ARG A 168 -9.85 -7.34 13.61
CA ARG A 168 -10.90 -7.44 14.65
C ARG A 168 -10.66 -6.51 15.83
N LEU A 169 -9.43 -6.04 16.04
CA LEU A 169 -9.10 -5.09 17.11
C LEU A 169 -9.57 -3.68 16.80
N ILE A 170 -9.61 -3.30 15.51
CA ILE A 170 -9.91 -1.93 15.08
C ILE A 170 -11.36 -1.60 15.43
N LYS A 171 -11.54 -0.66 16.36
CA LYS A 171 -12.86 -0.21 16.83
C LYS A 171 -12.84 1.29 17.11
N PRO A 172 -13.96 1.99 16.92
CA PRO A 172 -14.09 3.38 17.32
C PRO A 172 -13.68 3.59 18.79
N GLY A 173 -12.84 4.60 19.04
CA GLY A 173 -12.37 4.94 20.38
C GLY A 173 -11.13 4.17 20.86
N MET A 174 -10.64 3.16 20.13
CA MET A 174 -9.40 2.48 20.44
C MET A 174 -8.21 3.42 20.21
N SER A 175 -7.29 3.52 21.16
CA SER A 175 -6.04 4.28 20.97
C SER A 175 -5.01 3.47 20.18
N PHE A 176 -4.09 4.14 19.50
CA PHE A 176 -2.97 3.49 18.79
C PHE A 176 -2.11 2.67 19.74
N LYS A 177 -1.89 3.15 20.96
CA LYS A 177 -1.17 2.43 22.00
C LYS A 177 -1.86 1.12 22.35
N GLU A 178 -3.17 1.16 22.60
CA GLU A 178 -3.96 -0.03 22.92
C GLU A 178 -3.93 -1.03 21.75
N PHE A 179 -4.04 -0.56 20.50
CA PHE A 179 -3.90 -1.40 19.32
C PHE A 179 -2.54 -2.10 19.29
N THR A 180 -1.44 -1.34 19.48
CA THR A 180 -0.07 -1.87 19.50
C THR A 180 0.11 -2.94 20.59
N GLU A 181 -0.42 -2.71 21.79
CA GLU A 181 -0.32 -3.65 22.91
C GLU A 181 -1.09 -4.95 22.67
N LYS A 182 -2.25 -4.87 22.01
CA LYS A 182 -3.14 -6.01 21.73
C LYS A 182 -2.91 -6.68 20.39
N SER A 183 -2.11 -6.08 19.50
CA SER A 183 -1.83 -6.62 18.18
C SER A 183 -1.23 -8.02 18.24
N TRP A 184 -1.45 -8.78 17.20
CA TRP A 184 -0.87 -10.11 17.03
C TRP A 184 0.66 -10.05 17.15
N LYS A 185 1.22 -10.95 17.94
CA LYS A 185 2.67 -10.97 18.20
C LYS A 185 3.39 -11.72 17.10
N LEU A 186 4.17 -11.00 16.31
CA LEU A 186 5.02 -11.61 15.28
C LEU A 186 6.08 -12.47 15.97
N PRO A 187 6.28 -13.74 15.54
CA PRO A 187 7.35 -14.59 16.07
C PRO A 187 8.73 -13.96 15.87
N ASP A 188 9.62 -14.14 16.83
CA ASP A 188 10.94 -13.53 16.86
C ASP A 188 11.76 -13.83 15.61
N GLU A 189 11.62 -15.04 15.04
CA GLU A 189 12.30 -15.48 13.82
C GLU A 189 11.96 -14.60 12.58
N TYR A 190 10.78 -13.97 12.56
CA TYR A 190 10.33 -13.09 11.46
C TYR A 190 10.46 -11.60 11.80
N TYR A 191 10.78 -11.26 13.06
CA TYR A 191 10.75 -9.87 13.49
C TYR A 191 11.73 -8.98 12.72
N GLY A 192 12.88 -9.53 12.31
CA GLY A 192 13.87 -8.82 11.49
C GLY A 192 13.41 -8.48 10.06
N ASN A 193 12.45 -9.22 9.55
CA ASN A 193 11.93 -9.08 8.17
C ASN A 193 10.55 -8.41 8.11
N ARG A 194 10.07 -7.86 9.25
CA ARG A 194 8.76 -7.20 9.32
C ARG A 194 8.73 -5.91 8.49
N TYR A 195 7.54 -5.53 8.06
CA TYR A 195 7.31 -4.22 7.48
C TYR A 195 7.52 -3.10 8.50
N SER A 196 7.66 -1.86 8.04
CA SER A 196 7.97 -0.70 8.89
C SER A 196 6.86 -0.31 9.86
N CYS A 197 5.62 -0.65 9.56
CA CYS A 197 4.45 -0.39 10.40
C CYS A 197 3.49 -1.58 10.41
N MET A 198 2.60 -1.61 11.42
CA MET A 198 1.56 -2.63 11.54
C MET A 198 0.32 -2.31 10.72
N VAL A 199 -0.04 -1.03 10.66
CA VAL A 199 -1.15 -0.47 9.89
C VAL A 199 -0.86 0.97 9.54
N HIS A 200 -1.39 1.43 8.43
CA HIS A 200 -1.45 2.83 8.05
C HIS A 200 -2.83 3.21 7.48
N GLY A 201 -3.08 4.49 7.38
CA GLY A 201 -4.27 5.04 6.73
C GLY A 201 -4.13 4.96 5.21
N ILE A 202 -5.27 5.01 4.55
CA ILE A 202 -5.36 5.05 3.10
C ILE A 202 -6.45 6.03 2.66
N GLY A 203 -6.28 6.64 1.51
CA GLY A 203 -7.23 7.57 0.93
C GLY A 203 -6.83 7.96 -0.48
N LEU A 204 -6.29 9.16 -0.67
CA LEU A 204 -5.70 9.61 -1.93
C LEU A 204 -4.31 9.02 -2.18
N CYS A 205 -3.68 8.51 -1.14
CA CYS A 205 -2.41 7.80 -1.11
C CYS A 205 -2.34 7.01 0.20
N ASP A 206 -1.21 6.39 0.48
CA ASP A 206 -0.86 5.93 1.82
C ASP A 206 -0.67 7.14 2.72
N GLU A 207 -1.44 7.20 3.81
CA GLU A 207 -1.51 8.40 4.62
C GLU A 207 -1.62 8.11 6.13
N TRP A 208 -1.54 9.16 6.93
CA TRP A 208 -1.73 9.07 8.37
C TRP A 208 -3.14 8.55 8.74
N PRO A 209 -3.28 7.72 9.81
CA PRO A 209 -2.28 7.36 10.80
C PRO A 209 -1.33 6.24 10.36
N MET A 210 -0.11 6.23 10.91
CA MET A 210 0.83 5.12 10.75
C MET A 210 1.18 4.56 12.13
N ILE A 211 0.75 3.33 12.41
CA ILE A 211 0.98 2.65 13.70
C ILE A 211 2.17 1.72 13.54
N ARG A 212 3.27 2.06 14.20
CA ARG A 212 4.52 1.31 14.13
C ARG A 212 4.55 0.17 15.13
N TYR A 213 5.43 -0.80 14.86
CA TYR A 213 5.75 -1.84 15.85
C TYR A 213 6.36 -1.21 17.11
N PRO A 214 6.16 -1.84 18.30
CA PRO A 214 6.84 -1.40 19.50
C PRO A 214 8.35 -1.46 19.30
N THR A 215 9.06 -0.46 19.84
CA THR A 215 10.53 -0.41 19.87
C THR A 215 11.06 -1.25 21.02
#